data_46def47cb8d57b7e4795737d527c6c6c
#
_entry.id   46def47cb8d57b7e4795737d527c6c6c
#
_cell.length_a   1.000
_cell.length_b   1.000
_cell.length_c   1.000
_cell.angle_alpha   90.00
_cell.angle_beta   90.00
_cell.angle_gamma   90.00
#
_symmetry.space_group_name_H-M   'P 1'
#
loop_
_entity.id
_entity.type
_entity.pdbx_description
1 polymer ?
#
loop_
_entity_poly.entity_id
_entity_poly.type
_entity_poly.pdbx_seq_one_letter_code
_entity_poly.pdbx_strand_id
1 'polypeptide(L)'
;MDSSPRKRRSSGRVTLQDVAREADVSPITASRALRQERGVAPELVARVQAAVQRLGYVPDPAARALASQRSTQVPVLVPMLSNALFVDLLEAVHRVLFPAGYQPLIGVTHYDSLEEEQLLRSYLAHRPAGLLVTGFDRTEAARRLIAASGVPCVHLMETTDAPGVYCVGFSQTDAGADLTRHLLSRGRRRVAFIAAQLDPRTMQRAEGYRRALRDAGCYDPALELLSPERSSIALGARLLEQLLRLRPDADAVFFNNDDLAQGGLLAAQRLGVSVPAQLAVAGFNDLAGSDQMLPALTTVRTPRSQVGTEGARMLLQLVRGENPPQHCVRLGYEVIVRSST
;
A
#
# COMPACT_ATOMS: atom_id res chain seq x y z
N MET A 1 26.43 47.18 30.65
CA MET A 1 25.75 46.32 29.67
C MET A 1 26.14 44.88 29.98
N ASP A 2 25.27 44.21 30.71
CA ASP A 2 25.50 42.87 31.25
C ASP A 2 25.03 41.82 30.19
N SER A 3 25.96 41.16 29.57
CA SER A 3 25.70 40.12 28.58
C SER A 3 25.78 38.75 29.24
N SER A 4 24.77 38.42 30.04
CA SER A 4 24.60 37.04 30.53
C SER A 4 24.31 36.08 29.39
N PRO A 5 25.03 34.95 29.25
CA PRO A 5 24.74 33.96 28.20
C PRO A 5 23.40 33.31 28.45
N ARG A 6 22.49 33.35 27.45
CA ARG A 6 21.20 32.64 27.48
C ARG A 6 21.43 31.15 27.76
N LYS A 7 21.03 30.70 28.97
CA LYS A 7 20.95 29.27 29.31
C LYS A 7 20.05 28.59 28.32
N ARG A 8 20.63 27.69 27.46
CA ARG A 8 19.86 26.75 26.65
C ARG A 8 18.94 25.96 27.57
N ARG A 9 17.62 25.99 27.32
CA ARG A 9 16.66 25.12 28.00
C ARG A 9 17.06 23.67 27.74
N SER A 10 17.59 23.01 28.77
CA SER A 10 17.85 21.56 28.75
C SER A 10 16.49 20.85 28.65
N SER A 11 16.29 20.09 27.57
CA SER A 11 15.07 19.30 27.37
C SER A 11 14.98 18.09 28.30
N GLY A 12 15.89 17.91 29.25
CA GLY A 12 15.97 16.73 30.13
C GLY A 12 16.37 15.42 29.42
N ARG A 13 16.57 15.47 28.11
CA ARG A 13 16.94 14.29 27.30
C ARG A 13 18.45 14.14 27.23
N VAL A 14 18.94 12.92 27.46
CA VAL A 14 20.38 12.60 27.31
C VAL A 14 20.84 12.92 25.90
N THR A 15 21.97 13.61 25.77
CA THR A 15 22.54 14.05 24.50
C THR A 15 23.79 13.26 24.15
N LEU A 16 24.22 13.33 22.88
CA LEU A 16 25.50 12.78 22.44
C LEU A 16 26.70 13.35 23.22
N GLN A 17 26.60 14.60 23.69
CA GLN A 17 27.62 15.24 24.53
C GLN A 17 27.71 14.57 25.90
N ASP A 18 26.58 14.14 26.48
CA ASP A 18 26.58 13.42 27.75
C ASP A 18 27.19 12.04 27.61
N VAL A 19 26.88 11.33 26.49
CA VAL A 19 27.55 10.06 26.17
C VAL A 19 29.05 10.21 25.97
N ALA A 20 29.47 11.25 25.26
CA ALA A 20 30.89 11.53 25.05
C ALA A 20 31.63 11.80 26.38
N ARG A 21 31.02 12.58 27.27
CA ARG A 21 31.54 12.87 28.62
C ARG A 21 31.64 11.60 29.45
N GLU A 22 30.59 10.77 29.48
CA GLU A 22 30.54 9.51 30.23
C GLU A 22 31.54 8.49 29.71
N ALA A 23 31.76 8.46 28.39
CA ALA A 23 32.76 7.57 27.76
C ALA A 23 34.17 8.15 27.76
N ASP A 24 34.40 9.38 28.24
CA ASP A 24 35.67 10.10 28.23
C ASP A 24 36.29 10.16 26.81
N VAL A 25 35.48 10.62 25.83
CA VAL A 25 35.88 10.80 24.44
C VAL A 25 35.32 12.11 23.90
N SER A 26 35.83 12.56 22.74
CA SER A 26 35.22 13.71 22.04
C SER A 26 33.84 13.37 21.49
N PRO A 27 32.90 14.35 21.34
CA PRO A 27 31.61 14.11 20.70
C PRO A 27 31.72 13.54 19.27
N ILE A 28 32.79 13.93 18.55
CA ILE A 28 33.06 13.38 17.21
C ILE A 28 33.44 11.90 17.30
N THR A 29 34.29 11.53 18.26
CA THR A 29 34.67 10.12 18.50
C THR A 29 33.47 9.30 18.93
N ALA A 30 32.64 9.81 19.84
CA ALA A 30 31.40 9.14 20.24
C ALA A 30 30.46 8.92 19.05
N SER A 31 30.28 9.94 18.20
CA SER A 31 29.47 9.85 16.99
C SER A 31 30.01 8.80 16.00
N ARG A 32 31.33 8.76 15.77
CA ARG A 32 31.98 7.80 14.86
C ARG A 32 31.91 6.37 15.41
N ALA A 33 32.10 6.20 16.72
CA ALA A 33 31.98 4.91 17.41
C ALA A 33 30.55 4.35 17.27
N LEU A 34 29.52 5.18 17.46
CA LEU A 34 28.11 4.79 17.31
C LEU A 34 27.75 4.42 15.87
N ARG A 35 28.43 4.98 14.89
CA ARG A 35 28.25 4.66 13.46
C ARG A 35 29.10 3.47 13.00
N GLN A 36 29.89 2.89 13.88
CA GLN A 36 30.85 1.81 13.57
C GLN A 36 31.78 2.16 12.39
N GLU A 37 32.20 3.44 12.30
CA GLU A 37 33.10 3.89 11.24
C GLU A 37 34.49 3.27 11.39
N ARG A 38 35.10 2.92 10.26
CA ARG A 38 36.47 2.42 10.22
C ARG A 38 37.44 3.44 10.86
N GLY A 39 38.40 2.94 11.66
CA GLY A 39 39.43 3.76 12.28
C GLY A 39 39.11 4.26 13.69
N VAL A 40 38.02 3.77 14.31
CA VAL A 40 37.81 3.92 15.77
C VAL A 40 38.30 2.66 16.45
N ALA A 41 39.17 2.82 17.48
CA ALA A 41 39.71 1.69 18.22
C ALA A 41 38.60 0.89 18.91
N PRO A 42 38.66 -0.47 18.92
CA PRO A 42 37.60 -1.30 19.49
C PRO A 42 37.29 -0.98 20.95
N GLU A 43 38.27 -0.62 21.75
CA GLU A 43 38.12 -0.24 23.16
C GLU A 43 37.29 1.05 23.31
N LEU A 44 37.45 2.03 22.41
CA LEU A 44 36.63 3.25 22.42
C LEU A 44 35.19 2.97 22.01
N VAL A 45 34.98 2.06 21.05
CA VAL A 45 33.62 1.61 20.67
C VAL A 45 32.93 0.97 21.86
N ALA A 46 33.61 0.05 22.57
CA ALA A 46 33.05 -0.62 23.77
C ALA A 46 32.72 0.39 24.89
N ARG A 47 33.59 1.38 25.16
CA ARG A 47 33.36 2.43 26.15
C ARG A 47 32.13 3.28 25.80
N VAL A 48 32.00 3.69 24.56
CA VAL A 48 30.85 4.47 24.08
C VAL A 48 29.57 3.66 24.15
N GLN A 49 29.58 2.39 23.77
CA GLN A 49 28.41 1.50 23.89
C GLN A 49 27.98 1.31 25.36
N ALA A 50 28.93 1.13 26.27
CA ALA A 50 28.63 1.03 27.69
C ALA A 50 28.03 2.33 28.27
N ALA A 51 28.52 3.50 27.83
CA ALA A 51 27.97 4.79 28.21
C ALA A 51 26.53 4.99 27.67
N VAL A 52 26.27 4.59 26.41
CA VAL A 52 24.91 4.60 25.82
C VAL A 52 23.93 3.77 26.64
N GLN A 53 24.34 2.55 27.03
CA GLN A 53 23.47 1.66 27.84
C GLN A 53 23.20 2.24 29.23
N ARG A 54 24.24 2.75 29.90
CA ARG A 54 24.09 3.32 31.25
C ARG A 54 23.21 4.56 31.27
N LEU A 55 23.34 5.44 30.27
CA LEU A 55 22.60 6.69 30.18
C LEU A 55 21.21 6.52 29.54
N GLY A 56 20.92 5.36 28.94
CA GLY A 56 19.70 5.17 28.15
C GLY A 56 19.65 6.12 26.94
N TYR A 57 20.79 6.43 26.36
CA TYR A 57 20.85 7.35 25.22
C TYR A 57 20.26 6.72 23.96
N VAL A 58 19.29 7.41 23.37
CA VAL A 58 18.73 7.08 22.07
C VAL A 58 19.20 8.14 21.07
N PRO A 59 19.95 7.75 20.01
CA PRO A 59 20.36 8.68 18.97
C PRO A 59 19.17 9.45 18.40
N ASP A 60 19.30 10.76 18.30
CA ASP A 60 18.28 11.59 17.66
C ASP A 60 18.35 11.46 16.14
N PRO A 61 17.31 10.87 15.48
CA PRO A 61 17.30 10.71 14.02
C PRO A 61 17.35 12.05 13.29
N ALA A 62 16.74 13.12 13.85
CA ALA A 62 16.75 14.46 13.26
C ALA A 62 18.15 15.09 13.30
N ALA A 63 18.85 14.97 14.44
CA ALA A 63 20.22 15.43 14.56
C ALA A 63 21.15 14.65 13.60
N ARG A 64 20.93 13.33 13.45
CA ARG A 64 21.68 12.49 12.52
C ARG A 64 21.40 12.86 11.05
N ALA A 65 20.14 13.08 10.70
CA ALA A 65 19.74 13.51 9.36
C ALA A 65 20.31 14.89 9.01
N LEU A 66 20.34 15.82 9.97
CA LEU A 66 20.95 17.14 9.80
C LEU A 66 22.48 17.03 9.55
N ALA A 67 23.16 16.19 10.32
CA ALA A 67 24.62 15.99 10.20
C ALA A 67 25.03 15.25 8.94
N SER A 68 24.26 14.25 8.49
CA SER A 68 24.55 13.43 7.31
C SER A 68 23.85 13.91 6.04
N GLN A 69 22.93 14.85 6.13
CA GLN A 69 21.99 15.27 5.08
C GLN A 69 21.18 14.11 4.48
N ARG A 70 21.07 13.01 5.19
CA ARG A 70 20.37 11.79 4.76
C ARG A 70 19.39 11.34 5.85
N SER A 71 18.11 11.26 5.50
CA SER A 71 17.07 10.65 6.33
C SER A 71 17.09 9.12 6.16
N THR A 72 16.60 8.41 7.16
CA THR A 72 16.28 6.98 7.07
C THR A 72 14.78 6.71 6.96
N GLN A 73 13.98 7.77 6.95
CA GLN A 73 12.53 7.66 6.88
C GLN A 73 12.06 7.43 5.44
N VAL A 74 11.12 6.52 5.27
CA VAL A 74 10.46 6.22 4.00
C VAL A 74 8.94 6.27 4.23
N PRO A 75 8.28 7.38 3.91
CA PRO A 75 6.82 7.43 3.87
C PRO A 75 6.26 6.42 2.89
N VAL A 76 5.25 5.68 3.35
CA VAL A 76 4.47 4.72 2.57
C VAL A 76 3.01 5.15 2.63
N LEU A 77 2.51 5.69 1.53
CA LEU A 77 1.14 6.20 1.47
C LEU A 77 0.21 5.10 0.95
N VAL A 78 -0.79 4.77 1.77
CA VAL A 78 -1.81 3.77 1.46
C VAL A 78 -3.21 4.36 1.67
N PRO A 79 -4.22 3.91 0.89
CA PRO A 79 -5.55 4.49 1.01
C PRO A 79 -6.24 4.21 2.35
N MET A 80 -6.03 3.03 2.95
CA MET A 80 -6.66 2.66 4.23
C MET A 80 -5.94 1.49 4.91
N LEU A 81 -6.12 1.35 6.22
CA LEU A 81 -5.56 0.25 7.01
C LEU A 81 -6.60 -0.84 7.32
N SER A 82 -7.89 -0.55 7.18
CA SER A 82 -8.95 -1.54 7.44
C SER A 82 -9.07 -2.62 6.37
N ASN A 83 -8.44 -2.45 5.21
CA ASN A 83 -8.40 -3.46 4.17
C ASN A 83 -7.10 -4.29 4.28
N ALA A 84 -7.24 -5.59 4.51
CA ALA A 84 -6.12 -6.53 4.67
C ALA A 84 -5.12 -6.53 3.48
N LEU A 85 -5.55 -6.11 2.30
CA LEU A 85 -4.70 -5.92 1.13
C LEU A 85 -3.48 -5.05 1.43
N PHE A 86 -3.69 -3.92 2.12
CA PHE A 86 -2.61 -2.98 2.43
C PHE A 86 -1.75 -3.45 3.62
N VAL A 87 -2.29 -4.27 4.51
CA VAL A 87 -1.52 -4.88 5.61
C VAL A 87 -0.42 -5.78 5.06
N ASP A 88 -0.75 -6.70 4.15
CA ASP A 88 0.23 -7.59 3.52
C ASP A 88 1.29 -6.84 2.71
N LEU A 89 0.89 -5.76 2.03
CA LEU A 89 1.80 -4.89 1.29
C LEU A 89 2.77 -4.19 2.24
N LEU A 90 2.26 -3.58 3.32
CA LEU A 90 3.07 -2.86 4.30
C LEU A 90 4.04 -3.78 5.03
N GLU A 91 3.61 -4.99 5.38
CA GLU A 91 4.49 -6.00 5.98
C GLU A 91 5.63 -6.39 5.05
N ALA A 92 5.32 -6.59 3.77
CA ALA A 92 6.34 -6.90 2.76
C ALA A 92 7.35 -5.75 2.57
N VAL A 93 6.87 -4.50 2.55
CA VAL A 93 7.71 -3.30 2.53
C VAL A 93 8.62 -3.25 3.77
N HIS A 94 8.06 -3.47 4.96
CA HIS A 94 8.81 -3.46 6.22
C HIS A 94 9.92 -4.52 6.22
N ARG A 95 9.63 -5.74 5.77
CA ARG A 95 10.63 -6.84 5.69
C ARG A 95 11.84 -6.50 4.81
N VAL A 96 11.70 -5.60 3.85
CA VAL A 96 12.80 -5.17 2.97
C VAL A 96 13.50 -3.93 3.52
N LEU A 97 12.75 -2.91 3.95
CA LEU A 97 13.33 -1.62 4.34
C LEU A 97 13.99 -1.67 5.73
N PHE A 98 13.37 -2.33 6.70
CA PHE A 98 13.84 -2.32 8.09
C PHE A 98 15.23 -2.96 8.26
N PRO A 99 15.54 -4.15 7.69
CA PRO A 99 16.90 -4.71 7.75
C PRO A 99 17.94 -3.88 7.01
N ALA A 100 17.51 -3.07 6.02
CA ALA A 100 18.37 -2.14 5.30
C ALA A 100 18.63 -0.82 6.07
N GLY A 101 18.08 -0.66 7.27
CA GLY A 101 18.24 0.51 8.14
C GLY A 101 17.28 1.67 7.85
N TYR A 102 16.23 1.43 7.08
CA TYR A 102 15.19 2.42 6.79
C TYR A 102 13.93 2.17 7.60
N GLN A 103 13.23 3.24 7.97
CA GLN A 103 12.00 3.21 8.77
C GLN A 103 10.79 3.57 7.90
N PRO A 104 9.90 2.63 7.58
CA PRO A 104 8.64 2.93 6.95
C PRO A 104 7.76 3.81 7.86
N LEU A 105 7.22 4.91 7.31
CA LEU A 105 6.23 5.77 7.97
C LEU A 105 4.92 5.66 7.21
N ILE A 106 3.88 5.17 7.86
CA ILE A 106 2.59 4.94 7.22
C ILE A 106 1.81 6.25 7.17
N GLY A 107 1.40 6.67 5.96
CA GLY A 107 0.43 7.73 5.73
C GLY A 107 -0.86 7.13 5.15
N VAL A 108 -2.00 7.48 5.75
CA VAL A 108 -3.31 7.02 5.28
C VAL A 108 -4.00 8.16 4.55
N THR A 109 -4.41 7.95 3.30
CA THR A 109 -4.96 8.99 2.43
C THR A 109 -6.49 8.94 2.30
N HIS A 110 -7.14 7.95 2.84
CA HIS A 110 -8.60 7.71 2.77
C HIS A 110 -9.20 7.81 1.35
N TYR A 111 -8.40 7.54 0.31
CA TYR A 111 -8.72 7.77 -1.10
C TYR A 111 -8.99 9.25 -1.45
N ASP A 112 -8.55 10.17 -0.59
CA ASP A 112 -8.68 11.60 -0.81
C ASP A 112 -7.35 12.17 -1.32
N SER A 113 -7.36 12.69 -2.54
CA SER A 113 -6.16 13.25 -3.18
C SER A 113 -5.67 14.54 -2.53
N LEU A 114 -6.55 15.28 -1.84
CA LEU A 114 -6.16 16.48 -1.08
C LEU A 114 -5.49 16.09 0.24
N GLU A 115 -5.98 15.06 0.90
CA GLU A 115 -5.33 14.51 2.10
C GLU A 115 -3.96 13.93 1.75
N GLU A 116 -3.84 13.21 0.61
CA GLU A 116 -2.55 12.75 0.10
C GLU A 116 -1.58 13.91 -0.12
N GLU A 117 -2.03 15.01 -0.72
CA GLU A 117 -1.20 16.21 -0.93
C GLU A 117 -0.71 16.81 0.39
N GLN A 118 -1.57 16.90 1.41
CA GLN A 118 -1.19 17.40 2.73
C GLN A 118 -0.14 16.50 3.41
N LEU A 119 -0.31 15.19 3.34
CA LEU A 119 0.65 14.21 3.84
C LEU A 119 2.00 14.34 3.12
N LEU A 120 1.98 14.45 1.79
CA LEU A 120 3.20 14.63 1.00
C LEU A 120 3.94 15.92 1.38
N ARG A 121 3.23 17.05 1.56
CA ARG A 121 3.83 18.30 2.05
C ARG A 121 4.52 18.11 3.40
N SER A 122 3.85 17.45 4.32
CA SER A 122 4.38 17.18 5.66
C SER A 122 5.63 16.29 5.62
N TYR A 123 5.55 15.16 4.91
CA TYR A 123 6.66 14.22 4.85
C TYR A 123 7.87 14.76 4.09
N LEU A 124 7.66 15.42 2.96
CA LEU A 124 8.76 15.99 2.14
C LEU A 124 9.52 17.12 2.89
N ALA A 125 8.86 17.83 3.79
CA ALA A 125 9.51 18.81 4.66
C ALA A 125 10.63 18.19 5.53
N HIS A 126 10.52 16.90 5.86
CA HIS A 126 11.50 16.15 6.64
C HIS A 126 12.58 15.46 5.78
N ARG A 127 12.63 15.71 4.48
CA ARG A 127 13.60 15.17 3.53
C ARG A 127 13.74 13.64 3.67
N PRO A 128 12.68 12.86 3.41
CA PRO A 128 12.72 11.41 3.52
C PRO A 128 13.73 10.83 2.54
N ALA A 129 14.20 9.60 2.81
CA ALA A 129 15.12 8.88 1.92
C ALA A 129 14.47 8.52 0.58
N GLY A 130 13.18 8.26 0.60
CA GLY A 130 12.38 7.91 -0.57
C GLY A 130 10.89 7.88 -0.22
N LEU A 131 10.05 7.65 -1.22
CA LEU A 131 8.59 7.57 -1.12
C LEU A 131 8.07 6.29 -1.76
N LEU A 132 7.12 5.63 -1.11
CA LEU A 132 6.27 4.60 -1.70
C LEU A 132 4.83 5.12 -1.69
N VAL A 133 4.19 5.17 -2.85
CA VAL A 133 2.84 5.75 -2.99
C VAL A 133 1.94 4.79 -3.77
N THR A 134 0.67 4.66 -3.37
CA THR A 134 -0.28 3.78 -4.04
C THR A 134 -0.93 4.50 -5.22
N GLY A 135 -0.87 3.88 -6.41
CA GLY A 135 -1.55 4.38 -7.62
C GLY A 135 -0.98 5.69 -8.19
N PHE A 136 -1.78 6.31 -9.08
CA PHE A 136 -1.43 7.54 -9.79
C PHE A 136 -2.46 8.66 -9.62
N ASP A 137 -3.53 8.41 -8.88
CA ASP A 137 -4.70 9.26 -8.68
C ASP A 137 -4.45 10.38 -7.64
N ARG A 138 -3.61 11.32 -7.98
CA ARG A 138 -3.26 12.46 -7.11
C ARG A 138 -3.43 13.78 -7.80
N THR A 139 -3.50 14.87 -6.99
CA THR A 139 -3.59 16.23 -7.52
C THR A 139 -2.37 16.59 -8.34
N GLU A 140 -2.53 17.54 -9.27
CA GLU A 140 -1.40 18.08 -10.03
C GLU A 140 -0.36 18.75 -9.11
N ALA A 141 -0.80 19.35 -8.00
CA ALA A 141 0.09 19.92 -7.00
C ALA A 141 0.92 18.83 -6.31
N ALA A 142 0.32 17.69 -5.94
CA ALA A 142 1.03 16.55 -5.37
C ALA A 142 2.06 15.96 -6.34
N ARG A 143 1.72 15.84 -7.63
CA ARG A 143 2.68 15.42 -8.68
C ARG A 143 3.88 16.35 -8.76
N ARG A 144 3.62 17.66 -8.79
CA ARG A 144 4.69 18.68 -8.79
C ARG A 144 5.55 18.67 -7.54
N LEU A 145 4.94 18.44 -6.37
CA LEU A 145 5.68 18.31 -5.11
C LEU A 145 6.68 17.15 -5.15
N ILE A 146 6.23 15.97 -5.59
CA ILE A 146 7.10 14.78 -5.73
C ILE A 146 8.23 15.08 -6.71
N ALA A 147 7.92 15.58 -7.91
CA ALA A 147 8.91 15.87 -8.93
C ALA A 147 9.94 16.92 -8.49
N ALA A 148 9.50 18.01 -7.85
CA ALA A 148 10.38 19.08 -7.38
C ALA A 148 11.22 18.69 -6.17
N SER A 149 10.82 17.68 -5.41
CA SER A 149 11.53 17.26 -4.18
C SER A 149 12.88 16.61 -4.46
N GLY A 150 13.08 16.01 -5.63
CA GLY A 150 14.22 15.18 -5.95
C GLY A 150 14.30 13.88 -5.14
N VAL A 151 13.28 13.57 -4.34
CA VAL A 151 13.20 12.35 -3.54
C VAL A 151 12.78 11.18 -4.42
N PRO A 152 13.51 10.05 -4.43
CA PRO A 152 13.11 8.84 -5.15
C PRO A 152 11.68 8.41 -4.78
N CYS A 153 10.84 8.16 -5.78
CA CYS A 153 9.45 7.77 -5.59
C CYS A 153 9.12 6.53 -6.43
N VAL A 154 8.50 5.52 -5.81
CA VAL A 154 7.99 4.32 -6.49
C VAL A 154 6.50 4.20 -6.27
N HIS A 155 5.77 4.03 -7.37
CA HIS A 155 4.33 3.83 -7.38
C HIS A 155 3.99 2.34 -7.26
N LEU A 156 3.02 2.02 -6.41
CA LEU A 156 2.63 0.65 -6.09
C LEU A 156 1.21 0.36 -6.60
N MET A 157 0.91 -0.92 -6.88
CA MET A 157 -0.40 -1.48 -7.24
C MET A 157 -0.89 -1.17 -8.65
N GLU A 158 -0.27 -0.27 -9.37
CA GLU A 158 -0.58 0.10 -10.75
C GLU A 158 0.70 0.20 -11.58
N THR A 159 0.58 0.19 -12.90
CA THR A 159 1.71 0.26 -13.82
C THR A 159 1.49 1.32 -14.89
N THR A 160 2.59 1.94 -15.34
CA THR A 160 2.59 2.89 -16.45
C THR A 160 3.89 2.77 -17.24
N ASP A 161 3.83 3.09 -18.52
CA ASP A 161 5.01 3.20 -19.39
C ASP A 161 5.54 4.64 -19.48
N ALA A 162 5.01 5.55 -18.67
CA ALA A 162 5.44 6.95 -18.67
C ALA A 162 6.93 7.06 -18.32
N PRO A 163 7.74 7.76 -19.14
CA PRO A 163 9.17 7.90 -18.90
C PRO A 163 9.46 8.55 -17.53
N GLY A 164 10.48 8.02 -16.84
CA GLY A 164 10.92 8.56 -15.54
C GLY A 164 10.03 8.22 -14.35
N VAL A 165 8.96 7.44 -14.55
CA VAL A 165 8.07 6.97 -13.48
C VAL A 165 8.46 5.54 -13.09
N TYR A 166 8.80 5.34 -11.83
CA TYR A 166 9.08 4.02 -11.27
C TYR A 166 7.80 3.42 -10.68
N CYS A 167 7.46 2.20 -11.10
CA CYS A 167 6.25 1.54 -10.62
C CYS A 167 6.35 0.03 -10.53
N VAL A 168 5.60 -0.54 -9.59
CA VAL A 168 5.43 -1.98 -9.40
C VAL A 168 3.94 -2.26 -9.18
N GLY A 169 3.35 -3.07 -10.05
CA GLY A 169 1.93 -3.37 -9.99
C GLY A 169 1.51 -4.45 -10.97
N PHE A 170 0.23 -4.49 -11.25
CA PHE A 170 -0.38 -5.42 -12.21
C PHE A 170 -1.56 -4.74 -12.93
N SER A 171 -2.02 -5.34 -14.02
CA SER A 171 -3.16 -4.82 -14.78
C SER A 171 -4.47 -5.13 -14.08
N GLN A 172 -5.11 -4.13 -13.50
CA GLN A 172 -6.44 -4.24 -12.90
C GLN A 172 -7.50 -4.55 -13.97
N THR A 173 -7.35 -3.95 -15.15
CA THR A 173 -8.25 -4.15 -16.29
C THR A 173 -8.21 -5.59 -16.80
N ASP A 174 -7.02 -6.16 -16.99
CA ASP A 174 -6.90 -7.53 -17.47
C ASP A 174 -7.39 -8.52 -16.42
N ALA A 175 -7.08 -8.28 -15.14
CA ALA A 175 -7.56 -9.11 -14.04
C ALA A 175 -9.10 -9.11 -13.94
N GLY A 176 -9.73 -7.94 -14.11
CA GLY A 176 -11.19 -7.83 -14.17
C GLY A 176 -11.79 -8.55 -15.38
N ALA A 177 -11.13 -8.44 -16.55
CA ALA A 177 -11.57 -9.14 -17.76
C ALA A 177 -11.45 -10.66 -17.62
N ASP A 178 -10.34 -11.17 -17.04
CA ASP A 178 -10.12 -12.61 -16.90
C ASP A 178 -11.10 -13.24 -15.91
N LEU A 179 -11.41 -12.56 -14.78
CA LEU A 179 -12.45 -13.03 -13.87
C LEU A 179 -13.83 -13.05 -14.55
N THR A 180 -14.13 -12.06 -15.36
CA THR A 180 -15.39 -12.02 -16.12
C THR A 180 -15.45 -13.11 -17.16
N ARG A 181 -14.36 -13.38 -17.90
CA ARG A 181 -14.25 -14.50 -18.83
C ARG A 181 -14.43 -15.85 -18.13
N HIS A 182 -13.91 -15.99 -16.90
CA HIS A 182 -14.17 -17.17 -16.10
C HIS A 182 -15.67 -17.37 -15.86
N LEU A 183 -16.41 -16.34 -15.43
CA LEU A 183 -17.87 -16.42 -15.23
C LEU A 183 -18.59 -16.80 -16.53
N LEU A 184 -18.21 -16.20 -17.67
CA LEU A 184 -18.72 -16.53 -18.99
C LEU A 184 -18.44 -18.00 -19.37
N SER A 185 -17.25 -18.51 -19.07
CA SER A 185 -16.88 -19.91 -19.34
C SER A 185 -17.71 -20.93 -18.51
N ARG A 186 -18.24 -20.46 -17.37
CA ARG A 186 -19.18 -21.23 -16.53
C ARG A 186 -20.63 -21.16 -17.02
N GLY A 187 -20.84 -20.59 -18.21
CA GLY A 187 -22.18 -20.47 -18.83
C GLY A 187 -22.98 -19.25 -18.37
N ARG A 188 -22.43 -18.37 -17.52
CA ARG A 188 -23.13 -17.18 -17.05
C ARG A 188 -23.18 -16.12 -18.15
N ARG A 189 -24.34 -15.46 -18.30
CA ARG A 189 -24.55 -14.47 -19.37
C ARG A 189 -25.09 -13.14 -18.84
N ARG A 190 -25.72 -13.14 -17.68
CA ARG A 190 -26.28 -11.96 -17.04
C ARG A 190 -25.45 -11.61 -15.79
N VAL A 191 -24.19 -11.31 -16.07
CA VAL A 191 -23.19 -11.04 -15.03
C VAL A 191 -23.35 -9.60 -14.55
N ALA A 192 -23.69 -9.39 -13.29
CA ALA A 192 -23.71 -8.07 -12.66
C ALA A 192 -22.30 -7.69 -12.15
N PHE A 193 -22.02 -6.39 -12.15
CA PHE A 193 -20.87 -5.80 -11.49
C PHE A 193 -21.29 -4.93 -10.32
N ILE A 194 -20.86 -5.30 -9.11
CA ILE A 194 -21.12 -4.51 -7.91
C ILE A 194 -19.82 -3.92 -7.40
N ALA A 195 -19.76 -2.61 -7.32
CA ALA A 195 -18.58 -1.89 -6.87
C ALA A 195 -18.90 -0.85 -5.80
N ALA A 196 -17.95 -0.70 -4.88
CA ALA A 196 -17.92 0.36 -3.90
C ALA A 196 -16.59 1.11 -3.98
N GLN A 197 -16.56 2.32 -3.40
CA GLN A 197 -15.33 3.09 -3.35
C GLN A 197 -14.71 3.27 -4.75
N LEU A 198 -15.34 4.05 -5.59
CA LEU A 198 -15.09 4.15 -7.04
C LEU A 198 -13.74 4.81 -7.37
N ASP A 199 -12.66 4.30 -6.78
CA ASP A 199 -11.29 4.71 -7.08
C ASP A 199 -10.86 4.21 -8.47
N PRO A 200 -9.77 4.76 -9.05
CA PRO A 200 -9.34 4.40 -10.40
C PRO A 200 -9.08 2.91 -10.61
N ARG A 201 -8.58 2.17 -9.63
CA ARG A 201 -8.35 0.71 -9.72
C ARG A 201 -9.67 -0.06 -9.82
N THR A 202 -10.68 0.36 -9.05
CA THR A 202 -12.06 -0.16 -9.15
C THR A 202 -12.63 0.09 -10.54
N MET A 203 -12.43 1.30 -11.08
CA MET A 203 -12.93 1.63 -12.43
C MET A 203 -12.18 0.91 -13.55
N GLN A 204 -10.89 0.63 -13.38
CA GLN A 204 -10.12 -0.23 -14.29
C GLN A 204 -10.65 -1.67 -14.30
N ARG A 205 -11.03 -2.23 -13.13
CA ARG A 205 -11.69 -3.56 -13.06
C ARG A 205 -13.04 -3.55 -13.78
N ALA A 206 -13.84 -2.50 -13.58
CA ALA A 206 -15.10 -2.31 -14.29
C ALA A 206 -14.89 -2.26 -15.81
N GLU A 207 -13.84 -1.60 -16.29
CA GLU A 207 -13.54 -1.58 -17.72
C GLU A 207 -13.15 -2.96 -18.27
N GLY A 208 -12.38 -3.73 -17.48
CA GLY A 208 -12.09 -5.13 -17.79
C GLY A 208 -13.37 -5.99 -17.91
N TYR A 209 -14.26 -5.85 -16.93
CA TYR A 209 -15.58 -6.48 -16.94
C TYR A 209 -16.39 -6.10 -18.17
N ARG A 210 -16.52 -4.80 -18.48
CA ARG A 210 -17.24 -4.29 -19.64
C ARG A 210 -16.67 -4.83 -20.95
N ARG A 211 -15.34 -4.83 -21.07
CA ARG A 211 -14.63 -5.34 -22.26
C ARG A 211 -14.99 -6.81 -22.50
N ALA A 212 -14.85 -7.66 -21.47
CA ALA A 212 -15.12 -9.08 -21.61
C ALA A 212 -16.57 -9.38 -21.99
N LEU A 213 -17.54 -8.67 -21.44
CA LEU A 213 -18.96 -8.84 -21.78
C LEU A 213 -19.32 -8.28 -23.15
N ARG A 214 -18.73 -7.15 -23.60
CA ARG A 214 -18.89 -6.63 -24.97
C ARG A 214 -18.35 -7.61 -26.00
N ASP A 215 -17.16 -8.16 -25.75
CA ASP A 215 -16.54 -9.18 -26.60
C ASP A 215 -17.43 -10.44 -26.76
N ALA A 216 -18.17 -10.77 -25.69
CA ALA A 216 -19.11 -11.90 -25.67
C ALA A 216 -20.54 -11.54 -26.12
N GLY A 217 -20.81 -10.28 -26.47
CA GLY A 217 -22.12 -9.79 -26.95
C GLY A 217 -23.24 -9.83 -25.88
N CYS A 218 -22.90 -9.76 -24.57
CA CYS A 218 -23.85 -9.86 -23.48
C CYS A 218 -23.71 -8.73 -22.43
N TYR A 219 -23.05 -7.62 -22.78
CA TYR A 219 -22.94 -6.47 -21.88
C TYR A 219 -24.30 -5.75 -21.74
N ASP A 220 -24.74 -5.57 -20.49
CA ASP A 220 -25.94 -4.82 -20.14
C ASP A 220 -25.58 -3.81 -19.02
N PRO A 221 -25.59 -2.49 -19.33
CA PRO A 221 -25.23 -1.46 -18.33
C PRO A 221 -26.17 -1.42 -17.12
N ALA A 222 -27.39 -1.94 -17.23
CA ALA A 222 -28.33 -2.03 -16.11
C ALA A 222 -27.94 -3.09 -15.06
N LEU A 223 -26.89 -3.87 -15.32
CA LEU A 223 -26.30 -4.84 -14.37
C LEU A 223 -25.12 -4.23 -13.59
N GLU A 224 -24.80 -2.94 -13.74
CA GLU A 224 -23.78 -2.27 -12.95
C GLU A 224 -24.40 -1.53 -11.76
N LEU A 225 -24.01 -1.92 -10.53
CA LEU A 225 -24.33 -1.20 -9.30
C LEU A 225 -23.05 -0.58 -8.75
N LEU A 226 -22.90 0.74 -8.94
CA LEU A 226 -21.73 1.51 -8.51
C LEU A 226 -22.10 2.38 -7.31
N SER A 227 -21.50 2.15 -6.15
CA SER A 227 -21.71 2.90 -4.92
C SER A 227 -20.48 3.73 -4.56
N PRO A 228 -20.60 5.03 -4.25
CA PRO A 228 -19.50 5.83 -3.74
C PRO A 228 -19.15 5.52 -2.27
N GLU A 229 -19.99 4.74 -1.57
CA GLU A 229 -19.77 4.39 -0.17
C GLU A 229 -18.47 3.59 0.01
N ARG A 230 -17.90 3.64 1.22
CA ARG A 230 -16.73 2.81 1.58
C ARG A 230 -17.10 1.34 1.56
N SER A 231 -16.20 0.53 0.98
CA SER A 231 -16.37 -0.92 0.92
C SER A 231 -16.49 -1.53 2.32
N SER A 232 -17.45 -2.45 2.47
CA SER A 232 -17.63 -3.24 3.70
C SER A 232 -18.48 -4.48 3.42
N ILE A 233 -18.40 -5.48 4.29
CA ILE A 233 -19.26 -6.67 4.26
C ILE A 233 -20.77 -6.27 4.32
N ALA A 234 -21.11 -5.32 5.19
CA ALA A 234 -22.49 -4.85 5.32
C ALA A 234 -23.01 -4.19 4.04
N LEU A 235 -22.18 -3.39 3.37
CA LEU A 235 -22.54 -2.79 2.09
C LEU A 235 -22.72 -3.85 1.00
N GLY A 236 -21.83 -4.83 0.92
CA GLY A 236 -21.94 -5.93 -0.03
C GLY A 236 -23.24 -6.68 0.09
N ALA A 237 -23.69 -6.94 1.32
CA ALA A 237 -25.00 -7.55 1.59
C ALA A 237 -26.16 -6.70 1.06
N ARG A 238 -26.20 -5.39 1.38
CA ARG A 238 -27.24 -4.46 0.92
C ARG A 238 -27.28 -4.35 -0.61
N LEU A 239 -26.12 -4.26 -1.24
CA LEU A 239 -26.02 -4.14 -2.70
C LEU A 239 -26.48 -5.42 -3.41
N LEU A 240 -26.22 -6.62 -2.86
CA LEU A 240 -26.78 -7.85 -3.41
C LEU A 240 -28.31 -7.87 -3.29
N GLU A 241 -28.85 -7.53 -2.13
CA GLU A 241 -30.31 -7.44 -1.94
C GLU A 241 -30.95 -6.44 -2.91
N GLN A 242 -30.31 -5.32 -3.17
CA GLN A 242 -30.74 -4.34 -4.15
C GLN A 242 -30.71 -4.91 -5.58
N LEU A 243 -29.59 -5.55 -5.97
CA LEU A 243 -29.47 -6.20 -7.27
C LEU A 243 -30.60 -7.18 -7.52
N LEU A 244 -30.84 -8.12 -6.59
CA LEU A 244 -31.84 -9.17 -6.75
C LEU A 244 -33.27 -8.61 -6.86
N ARG A 245 -33.57 -7.46 -6.25
CA ARG A 245 -34.86 -6.76 -6.44
C ARG A 245 -34.98 -6.10 -7.81
N LEU A 246 -33.90 -5.47 -8.30
CA LEU A 246 -33.91 -4.73 -9.57
C LEU A 246 -33.69 -5.65 -10.77
N ARG A 247 -32.91 -6.67 -10.60
CA ARG A 247 -32.47 -7.59 -11.67
C ARG A 247 -32.50 -9.04 -11.15
N PRO A 248 -33.71 -9.59 -10.91
CA PRO A 248 -33.87 -10.99 -10.45
C PRO A 248 -33.37 -12.01 -11.47
N ASP A 249 -33.10 -11.58 -12.68
CA ASP A 249 -32.58 -12.34 -13.79
C ASP A 249 -31.05 -12.40 -13.86
N ALA A 250 -30.31 -11.71 -12.95
CA ALA A 250 -28.87 -11.84 -12.85
C ALA A 250 -28.46 -13.29 -12.48
N ASP A 251 -27.52 -13.88 -13.21
CA ASP A 251 -27.06 -15.26 -13.01
C ASP A 251 -25.64 -15.34 -12.41
N ALA A 252 -24.94 -14.20 -12.34
CA ALA A 252 -23.67 -14.05 -11.67
C ALA A 252 -23.44 -12.64 -11.17
N VAL A 253 -22.57 -12.50 -10.15
CA VAL A 253 -22.11 -11.20 -9.63
C VAL A 253 -20.59 -11.21 -9.52
N PHE A 254 -19.96 -10.22 -10.13
CA PHE A 254 -18.59 -9.83 -9.88
C PHE A 254 -18.57 -8.65 -8.91
N PHE A 255 -18.17 -8.89 -7.67
CA PHE A 255 -17.90 -7.84 -6.69
C PHE A 255 -16.48 -7.30 -6.86
N ASN A 256 -16.31 -5.97 -6.88
CA ASN A 256 -15.00 -5.36 -7.09
C ASN A 256 -13.95 -5.68 -6.01
N ASN A 257 -14.36 -6.24 -4.87
CA ASN A 257 -13.47 -6.77 -3.84
C ASN A 257 -14.15 -7.85 -2.98
N ASP A 258 -13.35 -8.57 -2.20
CA ASP A 258 -13.81 -9.70 -1.39
C ASP A 258 -14.67 -9.27 -0.19
N ASP A 259 -14.45 -8.09 0.40
CA ASP A 259 -15.31 -7.61 1.49
C ASP A 259 -16.77 -7.52 1.05
N LEU A 260 -17.01 -6.96 -0.16
CA LEU A 260 -18.34 -6.91 -0.74
C LEU A 260 -18.85 -8.31 -1.09
N ALA A 261 -18.00 -9.18 -1.68
CA ALA A 261 -18.38 -10.52 -2.08
C ALA A 261 -18.77 -11.39 -0.87
N GLN A 262 -18.03 -11.30 0.23
CA GLN A 262 -18.37 -11.96 1.50
C GLN A 262 -19.73 -11.50 2.01
N GLY A 263 -19.99 -10.18 2.00
CA GLY A 263 -21.28 -9.62 2.33
C GLY A 263 -22.39 -10.15 1.42
N GLY A 264 -22.12 -10.22 0.12
CA GLY A 264 -23.05 -10.80 -0.86
C GLY A 264 -23.35 -12.26 -0.59
N LEU A 265 -22.34 -13.10 -0.30
CA LEU A 265 -22.57 -14.52 0.05
C LEU A 265 -23.41 -14.68 1.31
N LEU A 266 -23.16 -13.88 2.35
CA LEU A 266 -23.98 -13.88 3.57
C LEU A 266 -25.41 -13.45 3.31
N ALA A 267 -25.65 -12.47 2.43
CA ALA A 267 -26.99 -12.08 2.03
C ALA A 267 -27.69 -13.16 1.21
N ALA A 268 -27.00 -13.78 0.24
CA ALA A 268 -27.53 -14.87 -0.55
C ALA A 268 -28.01 -16.03 0.35
N GLN A 269 -27.20 -16.40 1.35
CA GLN A 269 -27.56 -17.42 2.34
C GLN A 269 -28.84 -17.04 3.11
N ARG A 270 -28.97 -15.80 3.62
CA ARG A 270 -30.14 -15.32 4.33
C ARG A 270 -31.41 -15.31 3.46
N LEU A 271 -31.23 -15.04 2.17
CA LEU A 271 -32.34 -14.98 1.20
C LEU A 271 -32.67 -16.34 0.59
N GLY A 272 -31.96 -17.40 0.93
CA GLY A 272 -32.17 -18.73 0.36
C GLY A 272 -31.73 -18.85 -1.12
N VAL A 273 -30.89 -17.95 -1.60
CA VAL A 273 -30.35 -17.98 -2.97
C VAL A 273 -29.21 -18.99 -3.06
N SER A 274 -29.38 -20.00 -3.91
CA SER A 274 -28.37 -21.04 -4.08
C SER A 274 -27.15 -20.52 -4.84
N VAL A 275 -25.97 -20.55 -4.20
CA VAL A 275 -24.68 -20.22 -4.82
C VAL A 275 -23.88 -21.52 -4.99
N PRO A 276 -23.39 -21.87 -6.17
CA PRO A 276 -23.43 -21.11 -7.43
C PRO A 276 -24.65 -21.43 -8.32
N ALA A 277 -25.51 -22.39 -7.92
CA ALA A 277 -26.52 -22.95 -8.83
C ALA A 277 -27.44 -21.86 -9.44
N GLN A 278 -28.00 -21.01 -8.59
CA GLN A 278 -28.87 -19.92 -9.03
C GLN A 278 -28.08 -18.64 -9.35
N LEU A 279 -27.09 -18.31 -8.53
CA LEU A 279 -26.28 -17.10 -8.67
C LEU A 279 -24.81 -17.42 -8.42
N ALA A 280 -23.96 -17.28 -9.42
CA ALA A 280 -22.51 -17.38 -9.21
C ALA A 280 -21.98 -16.08 -8.56
N VAL A 281 -21.03 -16.21 -7.65
CA VAL A 281 -20.44 -15.05 -6.93
C VAL A 281 -18.93 -15.08 -7.05
N ALA A 282 -18.33 -13.96 -7.48
CA ALA A 282 -16.88 -13.79 -7.56
C ALA A 282 -16.45 -12.50 -6.89
N GLY A 283 -15.29 -12.51 -6.24
CA GLY A 283 -14.65 -11.38 -5.57
C GLY A 283 -13.33 -10.97 -6.22
N PHE A 284 -12.55 -10.15 -5.51
CA PHE A 284 -11.25 -9.66 -5.97
C PHE A 284 -10.36 -9.35 -4.77
N ASN A 285 -9.12 -9.80 -4.77
CA ASN A 285 -7.97 -9.66 -3.89
C ASN A 285 -7.53 -10.95 -3.18
N ASP A 286 -8.32 -12.00 -3.10
CA ASP A 286 -8.08 -13.23 -2.32
C ASP A 286 -7.71 -12.91 -0.87
N LEU A 287 -8.60 -12.17 -0.20
CA LEU A 287 -8.42 -11.78 1.21
C LEU A 287 -8.60 -12.99 2.13
N ALA A 288 -8.05 -12.89 3.34
CA ALA A 288 -8.22 -13.91 4.38
C ALA A 288 -9.71 -14.21 4.62
N GLY A 289 -10.03 -15.50 4.70
CA GLY A 289 -11.40 -15.98 4.87
C GLY A 289 -12.16 -16.23 3.57
N SER A 290 -11.67 -15.80 2.39
CA SER A 290 -12.33 -16.08 1.11
C SER A 290 -12.45 -17.57 0.82
N ASP A 291 -11.49 -18.39 1.23
CA ASP A 291 -11.47 -19.83 1.13
C ASP A 291 -12.33 -20.53 2.21
N GLN A 292 -12.68 -19.84 3.29
CA GLN A 292 -13.49 -20.35 4.40
C GLN A 292 -14.98 -19.98 4.29
N MET A 293 -15.35 -19.19 3.28
CA MET A 293 -16.77 -18.91 3.02
C MET A 293 -17.53 -20.17 2.60
N LEU A 294 -18.83 -20.19 2.78
CA LEU A 294 -19.75 -21.26 2.35
C LEU A 294 -20.78 -20.71 1.37
N PRO A 295 -20.59 -20.98 0.05
CA PRO A 295 -19.49 -21.69 -0.61
C PRO A 295 -18.19 -20.87 -0.60
N ALA A 296 -17.03 -21.53 -0.73
CA ALA A 296 -15.73 -20.89 -0.81
C ALA A 296 -15.65 -19.96 -2.02
N LEU A 297 -15.17 -18.72 -1.81
CA LEU A 297 -15.25 -17.61 -2.77
C LEU A 297 -14.21 -17.73 -3.88
N THR A 298 -14.68 -17.78 -5.12
CA THR A 298 -13.86 -17.54 -6.32
C THR A 298 -13.44 -16.08 -6.37
N THR A 299 -12.15 -15.80 -6.59
CA THR A 299 -11.61 -14.44 -6.52
C THR A 299 -10.34 -14.30 -7.35
N VAL A 300 -9.83 -13.09 -7.53
CA VAL A 300 -8.51 -12.84 -8.10
C VAL A 300 -7.48 -12.70 -6.98
N ARG A 301 -6.48 -13.55 -6.97
CA ARG A 301 -5.31 -13.38 -6.09
C ARG A 301 -4.40 -12.30 -6.65
N THR A 302 -4.30 -11.20 -5.94
CA THR A 302 -3.44 -10.08 -6.30
C THR A 302 -2.05 -10.22 -5.69
N PRO A 303 -0.97 -9.81 -6.38
CA PRO A 303 0.42 -10.02 -5.93
C PRO A 303 0.86 -8.99 -4.87
N ARG A 304 0.02 -8.64 -3.90
CA ARG A 304 0.22 -7.53 -2.96
C ARG A 304 1.54 -7.59 -2.17
N SER A 305 1.92 -8.77 -1.69
CA SER A 305 3.20 -8.94 -0.99
C SER A 305 4.40 -8.81 -1.95
N GLN A 306 4.27 -9.28 -3.19
CA GLN A 306 5.31 -9.10 -4.21
C GLN A 306 5.43 -7.63 -4.61
N VAL A 307 4.30 -6.92 -4.77
CA VAL A 307 4.30 -5.46 -5.02
C VAL A 307 5.06 -4.72 -3.92
N GLY A 308 4.79 -5.04 -2.64
CA GLY A 308 5.51 -4.44 -1.51
C GLY A 308 7.01 -4.75 -1.52
N THR A 309 7.37 -6.01 -1.77
CA THR A 309 8.77 -6.45 -1.80
C THR A 309 9.54 -5.80 -2.95
N GLU A 310 9.04 -5.89 -4.17
CA GLU A 310 9.72 -5.36 -5.36
C GLU A 310 9.73 -3.82 -5.37
N GLY A 311 8.65 -3.18 -4.91
CA GLY A 311 8.61 -1.73 -4.76
C GLY A 311 9.64 -1.21 -3.75
N ALA A 312 9.79 -1.88 -2.61
CA ALA A 312 10.80 -1.53 -1.62
C ALA A 312 12.23 -1.79 -2.12
N ARG A 313 12.47 -2.89 -2.86
CA ARG A 313 13.77 -3.17 -3.47
C ARG A 313 14.15 -2.13 -4.52
N MET A 314 13.22 -1.80 -5.40
CA MET A 314 13.40 -0.75 -6.41
C MET A 314 13.71 0.60 -5.75
N LEU A 315 12.99 0.96 -4.69
CA LEU A 315 13.26 2.18 -3.94
C LEU A 315 14.67 2.18 -3.32
N LEU A 316 15.11 1.07 -2.73
CA LEU A 316 16.46 0.95 -2.16
C LEU A 316 17.57 1.15 -3.20
N GLN A 317 17.39 0.63 -4.42
CA GLN A 317 18.32 0.88 -5.53
C GLN A 317 18.40 2.37 -5.86
N LEU A 318 17.26 3.02 -6.03
CA LEU A 318 17.18 4.46 -6.30
C LEU A 318 17.83 5.32 -5.19
N VAL A 319 17.57 4.98 -3.92
CA VAL A 319 18.15 5.68 -2.77
C VAL A 319 19.69 5.54 -2.72
N ARG A 320 20.22 4.43 -3.22
CA ARG A 320 21.67 4.20 -3.35
C ARG A 320 22.30 4.86 -4.58
N GLY A 321 21.47 5.49 -5.44
CA GLY A 321 21.92 6.07 -6.71
C GLY A 321 22.15 5.02 -7.80
N GLU A 322 21.62 3.82 -7.63
CA GLU A 322 21.63 2.76 -8.62
C GLU A 322 20.46 2.95 -9.60
N ASN A 323 20.64 2.54 -10.84
CA ASN A 323 19.55 2.53 -11.82
C ASN A 323 18.88 1.15 -11.82
N PRO A 324 17.61 1.04 -11.42
CA PRO A 324 16.86 -0.21 -11.56
C PRO A 324 16.84 -0.67 -13.02
N PRO A 325 16.97 -1.99 -13.30
CA PRO A 325 17.00 -2.52 -14.67
C PRO A 325 15.68 -2.27 -15.45
N GLN A 326 14.62 -2.06 -14.73
CA GLN A 326 13.30 -1.73 -15.26
C GLN A 326 12.66 -0.63 -14.41
N HIS A 327 12.06 0.37 -15.04
CA HIS A 327 11.29 1.41 -14.34
C HIS A 327 9.85 0.97 -14.02
N CYS A 328 9.33 -0.02 -14.75
CA CYS A 328 8.01 -0.59 -14.55
C CYS A 328 8.11 -2.11 -14.40
N VAL A 329 7.76 -2.62 -13.23
CA VAL A 329 7.68 -4.06 -12.95
C VAL A 329 6.22 -4.49 -12.97
N ARG A 330 5.85 -5.29 -14.00
CA ARG A 330 4.52 -5.86 -14.14
C ARG A 330 4.50 -7.27 -13.55
N LEU A 331 3.70 -7.43 -12.49
CA LEU A 331 3.51 -8.70 -11.80
C LEU A 331 2.29 -9.43 -12.36
N GLY A 332 2.30 -10.76 -12.25
CA GLY A 332 1.14 -11.59 -12.55
C GLY A 332 0.10 -11.55 -11.42
N TYR A 333 -1.12 -11.92 -11.75
CA TYR A 333 -2.23 -12.23 -10.83
C TYR A 333 -2.79 -13.61 -11.20
N GLU A 334 -3.67 -14.15 -10.36
CA GLU A 334 -4.24 -15.47 -10.60
C GLU A 334 -5.75 -15.48 -10.30
N VAL A 335 -6.56 -16.04 -11.18
CA VAL A 335 -7.98 -16.31 -10.88
C VAL A 335 -8.06 -17.60 -10.08
N ILE A 336 -8.42 -17.50 -8.81
CA ILE A 336 -8.56 -18.63 -7.89
C ILE A 336 -10.00 -19.12 -7.95
N VAL A 337 -10.19 -20.20 -8.67
CA VAL A 337 -11.51 -20.82 -8.83
C VAL A 337 -11.84 -21.64 -7.59
N ARG A 338 -13.01 -21.39 -7.02
CA ARG A 338 -13.56 -22.10 -5.87
C ARG A 338 -15.03 -22.46 -6.11
N SER A 339 -15.75 -22.86 -5.06
CA SER A 339 -17.11 -23.39 -5.17
C SER A 339 -18.24 -22.34 -5.33
N SER A 340 -17.91 -21.04 -5.32
CA SER A 340 -18.94 -19.99 -5.52
C SER A 340 -19.24 -19.67 -6.99
N THR A 341 -18.55 -20.33 -7.96
CA THR A 341 -18.79 -20.15 -9.42
C THR A 341 -18.88 -21.45 -10.19
#